data_1cec5107c10948460b879f0a4647692c
#
_entry.id   1cec5107c10948460b879f0a4647692c
#
_cell.length_a   1.000
_cell.length_b   1.000
_cell.length_c   1.000
_cell.angle_alpha   90.00
_cell.angle_beta   90.00
_cell.angle_gamma   90.00
#
_symmetry.space_group_name_H-M   'P 1'
#
loop_
_entity.id
_entity.type
_entity.pdbx_description
1 polymer ?
#
loop_
_entity_poly.entity_id
_entity_poly.type
_entity_poly.pdbx_seq_one_letter_code
_entity_poly.pdbx_strand_id
1 'polypeptide(L)'
;IITDSPVIEERYLPLCAGRAIYNGMREFDALRAITIQAARHIGAEDRVGSIEEGKDADFVLLKGTPFSVDARILYTIINGEIVYQSGE
;
A
#
# COMPACT_ATOMS: atom_id res chain seq x y z
N ILE A 1 -5.18 3.74 -9.50
CA ILE A 1 -4.16 4.73 -9.12
C ILE A 1 -2.79 4.18 -9.50
N ILE A 2 -2.06 4.90 -10.28
CA ILE A 2 -0.72 4.50 -10.74
C ILE A 2 0.21 5.70 -10.65
N THR A 3 1.52 5.44 -10.61
CA THR A 3 2.54 6.48 -10.68
C THR A 3 3.09 6.69 -12.09
N ASP A 4 2.83 5.74 -13.00
CA ASP A 4 3.44 5.72 -14.33
C ASP A 4 4.97 5.78 -14.23
N SER A 5 5.52 4.90 -13.40
CA SER A 5 6.97 4.81 -13.21
C SER A 5 7.67 4.52 -14.54
N PRO A 6 8.81 5.15 -14.87
CA PRO A 6 9.62 6.00 -13.98
C PRO A 6 9.29 7.50 -13.99
N VAL A 7 8.17 7.90 -14.58
CA VAL A 7 7.80 9.32 -14.63
C VAL A 7 7.62 9.88 -13.22
N ILE A 8 6.88 9.14 -12.36
CA ILE A 8 6.81 9.38 -10.92
C ILE A 8 7.29 8.12 -10.24
N GLU A 9 8.24 8.23 -9.32
CA GLU A 9 8.78 7.06 -8.62
C GLU A 9 7.70 6.35 -7.81
N GLU A 10 7.75 5.01 -7.79
CA GLU A 10 6.74 4.17 -7.13
C GLU A 10 6.59 4.46 -5.64
N ARG A 11 7.65 4.90 -4.97
CA ARG A 11 7.61 5.26 -3.54
C ARG A 11 6.61 6.37 -3.24
N TYR A 12 6.17 7.11 -4.24
CA TYR A 12 5.19 8.18 -4.09
C TYR A 12 3.75 7.72 -4.31
N LEU A 13 3.52 6.42 -4.52
CA LEU A 13 2.17 5.90 -4.74
C LEU A 13 1.19 6.27 -3.61
N PRO A 14 1.55 6.18 -2.31
CA PRO A 14 0.64 6.62 -1.26
C PRO A 14 0.28 8.10 -1.34
N LEU A 15 1.20 8.96 -1.79
CA LEU A 15 0.91 10.38 -1.99
C LEU A 15 -0.03 10.59 -3.17
N CYS A 16 0.07 9.79 -4.22
CA CYS A 16 -0.88 9.82 -5.34
C CYS A 16 -2.29 9.47 -4.86
N ALA A 17 -2.42 8.45 -4.02
CA ALA A 17 -3.70 8.08 -3.41
C ALA A 17 -4.23 9.19 -2.51
N GLY A 18 -3.36 9.82 -1.70
CA GLY A 18 -3.73 10.96 -0.86
C GLY A 18 -4.25 12.13 -1.67
N ARG A 19 -3.67 12.38 -2.84
CA ARG A 19 -4.14 13.43 -3.75
C ARG A 19 -5.52 13.11 -4.30
N ALA A 20 -5.80 11.83 -4.62
CA ALA A 20 -7.12 11.40 -5.04
C ALA A 20 -8.17 11.62 -3.94
N ILE A 21 -7.81 11.36 -2.67
CA ILE A 21 -8.66 11.64 -1.52
C ILE A 21 -8.99 13.13 -1.44
N TYR A 22 -7.99 13.97 -1.56
CA TYR A 22 -8.17 15.42 -1.55
C TYR A 22 -9.15 15.87 -2.64
N ASN A 23 -9.17 15.21 -3.78
CA ASN A 23 -10.05 15.53 -4.91
C ASN A 23 -11.39 14.80 -4.85
N GLY A 24 -11.74 14.20 -3.71
CA GLY A 24 -13.08 13.66 -3.47
C GLY A 24 -13.20 12.15 -3.34
N MET A 25 -12.12 11.39 -3.56
CA MET A 25 -12.14 9.95 -3.35
C MET A 25 -12.17 9.64 -1.84
N ARG A 26 -12.99 8.67 -1.42
CA ARG A 26 -13.01 8.27 -0.03
C ARG A 26 -11.72 7.53 0.32
N GLU A 27 -11.26 7.71 1.57
CA GLU A 27 -10.00 7.14 2.04
C GLU A 27 -9.94 5.61 1.88
N PHE A 28 -11.03 4.92 2.22
CA PHE A 28 -11.10 3.47 2.09
C PHE A 28 -11.02 3.04 0.61
N ASP A 29 -11.66 3.78 -0.29
CA ASP A 29 -11.60 3.48 -1.72
C ASP A 29 -10.21 3.70 -2.29
N ALA A 30 -9.50 4.74 -1.83
CA ALA A 30 -8.11 5.00 -2.22
C ALA A 30 -7.20 3.88 -1.74
N LEU A 31 -7.38 3.39 -0.52
CA LEU A 31 -6.61 2.27 0.01
C LEU A 31 -6.85 1.01 -0.83
N ARG A 32 -8.09 0.70 -1.15
CA ARG A 32 -8.42 -0.45 -1.99
C ARG A 32 -7.82 -0.33 -3.39
N ALA A 33 -7.77 0.88 -3.94
CA ALA A 33 -7.26 1.12 -5.28
C ALA A 33 -5.76 0.77 -5.41
N ILE A 34 -4.99 0.94 -4.34
CA ILE A 34 -3.56 0.62 -4.35
C ILE A 34 -3.24 -0.75 -3.73
N THR A 35 -4.26 -1.51 -3.31
CA THR A 35 -4.09 -2.83 -2.71
C THR A 35 -4.88 -3.88 -3.48
N ILE A 36 -6.07 -4.26 -2.98
CA ILE A 36 -6.82 -5.39 -3.55
C ILE A 36 -7.29 -5.14 -4.98
N GLN A 37 -7.70 -3.94 -5.33
CA GLN A 37 -8.13 -3.65 -6.70
C GLN A 37 -6.95 -3.68 -7.67
N ALA A 38 -5.77 -3.20 -7.25
CA ALA A 38 -4.57 -3.32 -8.05
C ALA A 38 -4.18 -4.79 -8.24
N ALA A 39 -4.29 -5.61 -7.19
CA ALA A 39 -4.04 -7.04 -7.26
C ALA A 39 -4.99 -7.74 -8.25
N ARG A 40 -6.29 -7.39 -8.20
CA ARG A 40 -7.28 -7.93 -9.14
C ARG A 40 -6.96 -7.59 -10.59
N HIS A 41 -6.47 -6.39 -10.81
CA HIS A 41 -6.13 -5.92 -12.15
C HIS A 41 -5.07 -6.80 -12.83
N ILE A 42 -4.16 -7.37 -12.06
CA ILE A 42 -3.10 -8.26 -12.58
C ILE A 42 -3.34 -9.73 -12.27
N GLY A 43 -4.49 -10.08 -11.69
CA GLY A 43 -4.85 -11.46 -11.40
C GLY A 43 -4.18 -12.05 -10.17
N ALA A 44 -3.69 -11.23 -9.24
CA ALA A 44 -2.95 -11.68 -8.05
C ALA A 44 -3.77 -11.61 -6.76
N GLU A 45 -5.08 -11.36 -6.82
CA GLU A 45 -5.95 -11.15 -5.66
C GLU A 45 -6.06 -12.37 -4.74
N ASP A 46 -5.77 -13.58 -5.24
CA ASP A 46 -5.80 -14.79 -4.42
C ASP A 46 -4.59 -14.90 -3.50
N ARG A 47 -3.55 -14.14 -3.75
CA ARG A 47 -2.29 -14.20 -3.02
C ARG A 47 -1.98 -12.95 -2.22
N VAL A 48 -2.33 -11.78 -2.73
CA VAL A 48 -1.92 -10.49 -2.15
C VAL A 48 -3.05 -9.46 -2.27
N GLY A 49 -2.84 -8.31 -1.67
CA GLY A 49 -3.74 -7.16 -1.77
C GLY A 49 -4.66 -6.98 -0.58
N SER A 50 -4.78 -7.98 0.28
CA SER A 50 -5.54 -7.91 1.52
C SER A 50 -4.96 -8.89 2.53
N ILE A 51 -5.31 -8.70 3.81
CA ILE A 51 -4.87 -9.60 4.89
C ILE A 51 -5.98 -10.61 5.13
N GLU A 52 -5.80 -11.82 4.60
CA GLU A 52 -6.78 -12.91 4.69
C GLU A 52 -6.06 -14.25 4.79
N GLU A 53 -6.72 -15.24 5.41
CA GLU A 53 -6.18 -16.59 5.45
C GLU A 53 -5.97 -17.14 4.05
N GLY A 54 -4.87 -17.84 3.85
CA GLY A 54 -4.51 -18.42 2.56
C GLY A 54 -3.74 -17.50 1.64
N LYS A 55 -3.59 -16.23 2.01
CA LYS A 55 -2.79 -15.29 1.22
C LYS A 55 -1.37 -15.18 1.77
N ASP A 56 -0.46 -14.66 0.93
CA ASP A 56 0.92 -14.44 1.33
C ASP A 56 0.97 -13.46 2.52
N ALA A 57 1.84 -13.72 3.48
CA ALA A 57 2.02 -12.85 4.64
C ALA A 57 2.91 -11.65 4.27
N ASP A 58 2.37 -10.80 3.39
CA ASP A 58 3.02 -9.61 2.87
C ASP A 58 2.25 -8.39 3.38
N PHE A 59 2.86 -7.61 4.29
CA PHE A 59 2.22 -6.41 4.82
C PHE A 59 3.23 -5.45 5.40
N VAL A 60 2.79 -4.24 5.67
CA VAL A 60 3.60 -3.23 6.35
C VAL A 60 2.89 -2.80 7.63
N LEU A 61 3.67 -2.55 8.68
CA LEU A 61 3.19 -1.91 9.91
C LEU A 61 3.57 -0.44 9.85
N LEU A 62 2.59 0.42 10.03
CA LEU A 62 2.76 1.86 9.91
C LEU A 62 2.50 2.56 11.23
N LYS A 63 3.20 3.66 11.45
CA LYS A 63 2.84 4.65 12.45
C LYS A 63 2.09 5.78 11.72
N GLY A 64 0.84 6.03 12.12
CA GLY A 64 -0.03 6.99 11.44
C GLY A 64 -0.84 6.35 10.32
N THR A 65 -1.52 7.18 9.53
CA THR A 65 -2.30 6.70 8.39
C THR A 65 -1.42 6.61 7.15
N PRO A 66 -1.68 5.66 6.21
CA PRO A 66 -0.81 5.48 5.05
C PRO A 66 -0.76 6.69 4.11
N PHE A 67 -1.72 7.62 4.21
CA PHE A 67 -1.82 8.76 3.31
C PHE A 67 -1.32 10.06 3.93
N SER A 68 -0.82 10.01 5.15
CA SER A 68 -0.25 11.17 5.83
C SER A 68 1.21 11.32 5.45
N VAL A 69 1.67 12.57 5.27
CA VAL A 69 3.07 12.83 4.91
C VAL A 69 4.03 12.50 6.05
N ASP A 70 3.55 12.42 7.28
CA ASP A 70 4.35 12.05 8.44
C ASP A 70 4.19 10.57 8.83
N ALA A 71 3.47 9.79 8.03
CA ALA A 71 3.37 8.36 8.24
C ALA A 71 4.74 7.71 8.06
N ARG A 72 5.04 6.72 8.91
CA ARG A 72 6.32 6.01 8.87
C ARG A 72 6.09 4.52 8.84
N ILE A 73 6.87 3.82 8.02
CA ILE A 73 6.89 2.36 7.99
C ILE A 73 7.77 1.88 9.13
N LEU A 74 7.20 1.12 10.06
CA LEU A 74 7.92 0.51 11.17
C LEU A 74 8.52 -0.83 10.77
N TYR A 75 7.75 -1.66 10.06
CA TYR A 75 8.17 -2.97 9.60
C TYR A 75 7.60 -3.23 8.23
N THR A 76 8.40 -3.90 7.38
CA THR A 76 7.92 -4.52 6.14
C THR A 76 8.09 -6.02 6.27
N ILE A 77 7.02 -6.78 6.06
CA ILE A 77 7.00 -8.23 6.19
C ILE A 77 6.65 -8.84 4.83
N ILE A 78 7.48 -9.78 4.37
CA ILE A 78 7.26 -10.52 3.13
C ILE A 78 7.36 -12.00 3.44
N ASN A 79 6.34 -12.77 3.08
CA ASN A 79 6.23 -14.20 3.39
C ASN A 79 6.42 -14.48 4.89
N GLY A 80 5.88 -13.62 5.74
CA GLY A 80 5.97 -13.76 7.19
C GLY A 80 7.33 -13.36 7.79
N GLU A 81 8.28 -12.92 6.97
CA GLU A 81 9.61 -12.53 7.44
C GLU A 81 9.78 -11.02 7.43
N ILE A 82 10.41 -10.50 8.49
CA ILE A 82 10.71 -9.07 8.57
C ILE A 82 11.88 -8.77 7.65
N VAL A 83 11.64 -7.99 6.58
CA VAL A 83 12.68 -7.60 5.62
C VAL A 83 13.12 -6.15 5.81
N TYR A 84 12.38 -5.37 6.59
CA TYR A 84 12.74 -4.00 6.96
C TYR A 84 12.24 -3.72 8.36
N GLN A 85 13.07 -3.06 9.16
CA GLN A 85 12.72 -2.62 10.50
C GLN A 85 13.25 -1.20 10.69
N SER A 86 12.37 -0.31 11.16
CA SER A 86 12.75 1.06 11.48
C SER A 86 13.70 1.10 12.66
N GLY A 87 14.62 2.07 12.67
CA GLY A 87 15.50 2.33 13.80
C GLY A 87 14.84 3.04 14.97
N GLU A 88 13.54 3.32 14.88
CA GLU A 88 12.80 4.00 15.95
C GLU A 88 12.35 3.05 17.05
#